data_a304e22d1d6a2330d8ed5de1d907c030
#
_entry.id   a304e22d1d6a2330d8ed5de1d907c030
#
_cell.length_a   1.000
_cell.length_b   1.000
_cell.length_c   1.000
_cell.angle_alpha   90.00
_cell.angle_beta   90.00
_cell.angle_gamma   90.00
#
_symmetry.space_group_name_H-M   'P 1'
#
loop_
_entity.id
_entity.type
_entity.pdbx_description
1 polymer ?
#
loop_
_entity_poly.entity_id
_entity_poly.type
_entity_poly.pdbx_seq_one_letter_code
_entity_poly.pdbx_strand_id
1 'polypeptide(L)'
;ITPKMSSDKYYLWDYYKSNRHPQTKKILRKKEKFMRNISDQDTILIPCTAELYRMKETDSLLIWKRTLLNDVCPVNAIVANDGSSIATFDNWYSTGYGVNVFVVYDETGNAKKTYKLEEISPFPLNDYMMSISSLHWNNAERYIDNGKIEIVFVTENNRQITRIYNTKNLAFEK
;
A
#
# COMPACT_ATOMS: atom_id res chain seq x y z
N ILE A 1 18.48 -1.54 -0.86
CA ILE A 1 17.04 -1.49 -1.12
C ILE A 1 16.75 -2.72 -1.97
N THR A 2 15.96 -3.63 -1.47
CA THR A 2 15.61 -4.85 -2.18
C THR A 2 14.32 -4.59 -2.96
N PRO A 3 14.27 -4.84 -4.27
CA PRO A 3 13.02 -4.73 -5.01
C PRO A 3 12.01 -5.72 -4.45
N LYS A 4 10.78 -5.29 -4.27
CA LYS A 4 9.69 -6.20 -3.94
C LYS A 4 9.32 -6.93 -5.22
N MET A 5 9.72 -8.19 -5.34
CA MET A 5 9.26 -9.04 -6.43
C MET A 5 7.79 -9.36 -6.21
N SER A 6 6.98 -8.93 -7.12
CA SER A 6 5.53 -9.03 -7.01
C SER A 6 4.91 -9.95 -8.05
N SER A 7 5.68 -10.38 -9.04
CA SER A 7 5.29 -11.41 -10.01
C SER A 7 6.53 -11.95 -10.72
N ASP A 8 6.38 -13.04 -11.51
CA ASP A 8 7.47 -13.65 -12.30
C ASP A 8 7.99 -12.73 -13.43
N LYS A 9 7.22 -11.71 -13.80
CA LYS A 9 7.51 -10.86 -14.95
C LYS A 9 7.68 -9.37 -14.62
N TYR A 10 7.20 -8.93 -13.48
CA TYR A 10 7.22 -7.52 -13.07
C TYR A 10 7.66 -7.38 -11.63
N TYR A 11 8.34 -6.30 -11.31
CA TYR A 11 8.61 -5.89 -9.95
C TYR A 11 8.39 -4.39 -9.79
N LEU A 12 7.92 -4.02 -8.60
CA LEU A 12 7.78 -2.64 -8.18
C LEU A 12 8.96 -2.27 -7.29
N TRP A 13 9.56 -1.13 -7.62
CA TRP A 13 10.58 -0.50 -6.79
C TRP A 13 9.99 0.74 -6.17
N ASP A 14 9.86 0.75 -4.85
CA ASP A 14 9.41 1.92 -4.13
C ASP A 14 10.60 2.70 -3.55
N TYR A 15 10.68 3.99 -3.89
CA TYR A 15 11.70 4.88 -3.38
C TYR A 15 11.26 5.54 -2.10
N TYR A 16 11.97 5.20 -1.04
CA TYR A 16 11.75 5.70 0.28
C TYR A 16 12.90 6.57 0.78
N LYS A 17 13.33 7.55 0.00
CA LYS A 17 14.43 8.42 0.40
C LYS A 17 14.10 9.31 1.59
N SER A 18 12.85 9.78 1.69
CA SER A 18 12.46 10.79 2.67
C SER A 18 12.39 10.29 4.11
N ASN A 19 12.06 9.04 4.29
CA ASN A 19 11.75 8.52 5.63
C ASN A 19 12.95 8.11 6.44
N ARG A 20 14.09 8.04 5.83
CA ARG A 20 15.35 7.87 6.55
C ARG A 20 15.94 9.21 6.99
N HIS A 21 15.29 10.32 6.62
CA HIS A 21 15.75 11.62 7.06
C HIS A 21 15.50 11.80 8.56
N PRO A 22 16.49 12.27 9.34
CA PRO A 22 16.33 12.48 10.80
C PRO A 22 15.13 13.34 11.19
N GLN A 23 14.73 14.28 10.33
CA GLN A 23 13.55 15.12 10.55
C GLN A 23 12.25 14.33 10.52
N THR A 24 12.10 13.33 9.65
CA THR A 24 10.89 12.51 9.59
C THR A 24 10.70 11.70 10.87
N LYS A 25 11.77 11.15 11.44
CA LYS A 25 11.73 10.50 12.77
C LYS A 25 11.30 11.46 13.88
N LYS A 26 11.74 12.71 13.83
CA LYS A 26 11.39 13.76 14.81
C LYS A 26 9.93 14.19 14.68
N ILE A 27 9.43 14.23 13.45
CA ILE A 27 8.03 14.54 13.12
C ILE A 27 7.10 13.46 13.67
N LEU A 28 7.37 12.18 13.42
CA LEU A 28 6.53 11.07 13.83
C LEU A 28 6.47 10.91 15.36
N ARG A 29 7.58 11.12 16.07
CA ARG A 29 7.63 11.10 17.54
C ARG A 29 6.88 12.25 18.21
N LYS A 30 6.58 13.32 17.46
CA LYS A 30 5.88 14.52 17.95
C LYS A 30 4.51 14.70 17.28
N LYS A 31 3.89 13.61 16.80
CA LYS A 31 2.68 13.63 15.96
C LYS A 31 1.60 14.60 16.46
N GLU A 32 1.28 14.62 17.74
CA GLU A 32 0.27 15.55 18.29
C GLU A 32 0.73 17.00 18.37
N LYS A 33 1.98 17.21 18.71
CA LYS A 33 2.56 18.56 18.83
C LYS A 33 2.90 19.13 17.47
N PHE A 34 3.22 18.27 16.53
CA PHE A 34 3.58 18.61 15.17
C PHE A 34 2.36 19.04 14.36
N MET A 35 1.25 18.29 14.42
CA MET A 35 0.01 18.65 13.72
C MET A 35 -0.59 19.98 14.14
N ARG A 36 -0.23 20.48 15.32
CA ARG A 36 -0.69 21.79 15.83
C ARG A 36 0.18 22.98 15.41
N ASN A 37 1.41 22.75 14.98
CA ASN A 37 2.43 23.79 14.79
C ASN A 37 3.09 23.81 13.40
N ILE A 38 2.58 23.03 12.42
CA ILE A 38 3.11 23.08 11.06
C ILE A 38 2.44 24.24 10.35
N SER A 39 3.22 25.25 9.97
CA SER A 39 2.83 26.11 8.86
C SER A 39 3.03 25.32 7.55
N ASP A 40 2.16 25.52 6.57
CA ASP A 40 2.22 24.86 5.25
C ASP A 40 3.59 25.05 4.54
N GLN A 41 4.41 25.96 5.01
CA GLN A 41 5.73 26.28 4.46
C GLN A 41 6.87 25.40 5.00
N ASP A 42 6.67 24.72 6.15
CA ASP A 42 7.75 23.98 6.83
C ASP A 42 7.76 22.48 6.52
N THR A 43 6.82 21.99 5.73
CA THR A 43 6.68 20.56 5.45
C THR A 43 6.97 20.28 3.98
N ILE A 44 8.21 19.96 3.66
CA ILE A 44 8.53 19.30 2.38
C ILE A 44 8.10 17.84 2.54
N LEU A 45 6.87 17.52 2.18
CA LEU A 45 6.44 16.15 2.00
C LEU A 45 7.10 15.65 0.71
N ILE A 46 8.09 14.79 0.84
CA ILE A 46 8.63 14.07 -0.30
C ILE A 46 7.69 12.90 -0.55
N PRO A 47 6.91 12.93 -1.63
CA PRO A 47 5.93 11.90 -1.91
C PRO A 47 6.62 10.54 -2.13
N CYS A 48 5.94 9.47 -1.76
CA CYS A 48 6.38 8.13 -2.10
C CYS A 48 6.38 7.98 -3.63
N THR A 49 7.50 7.58 -4.18
CA THR A 49 7.66 7.34 -5.63
C THR A 49 7.90 5.87 -5.87
N ALA A 50 7.23 5.31 -6.86
CA ALA A 50 7.45 3.94 -7.32
C ALA A 50 7.88 3.89 -8.77
N GLU A 51 8.60 2.84 -9.12
CA GLU A 51 9.00 2.48 -10.47
C GLU A 51 8.55 1.05 -10.76
N LEU A 52 7.85 0.85 -11.86
CA LEU A 52 7.49 -0.47 -12.35
C LEU A 52 8.46 -0.90 -13.44
N TYR A 53 9.00 -2.09 -13.28
CA TYR A 53 9.90 -2.70 -14.26
C TYR A 53 9.31 -4.01 -14.80
N ARG A 54 9.47 -4.22 -16.10
CA ARG A 54 9.27 -5.52 -16.72
C ARG A 54 10.59 -6.27 -16.76
N MET A 55 10.62 -7.46 -16.20
CA MET A 55 11.80 -8.32 -16.24
C MET A 55 12.01 -8.93 -17.62
N LYS A 56 13.25 -8.96 -18.07
CA LYS A 56 13.74 -9.69 -19.22
C LYS A 56 14.86 -10.62 -18.74
N GLU A 57 15.23 -11.59 -19.54
CA GLU A 57 16.21 -12.64 -19.17
C GLU A 57 17.54 -12.07 -18.62
N THR A 58 18.03 -10.97 -19.19
CA THR A 58 19.33 -10.37 -18.83
C THR A 58 19.23 -8.94 -18.32
N ASP A 59 18.05 -8.34 -18.35
CA ASP A 59 17.87 -6.91 -18.06
C ASP A 59 16.43 -6.64 -17.57
N SER A 60 16.15 -5.39 -17.23
CA SER A 60 14.84 -4.93 -16.84
C SER A 60 14.49 -3.64 -17.57
N LEU A 61 13.26 -3.57 -18.07
CA LEU A 61 12.74 -2.40 -18.76
C LEU A 61 11.86 -1.59 -17.80
N LEU A 62 12.25 -0.34 -17.55
CA LEU A 62 11.41 0.61 -16.84
C LEU A 62 10.13 0.88 -17.66
N ILE A 63 8.97 0.58 -17.09
CA ILE A 63 7.67 0.85 -17.69
C ILE A 63 7.19 2.25 -17.33
N TRP A 64 7.23 2.57 -16.04
CA TRP A 64 6.88 3.90 -15.55
C TRP A 64 7.53 4.21 -14.19
N LYS A 65 7.60 5.52 -13.91
CA LYS A 65 7.93 6.09 -12.61
C LYS A 65 6.83 7.06 -12.22
N ARG A 66 6.22 6.87 -11.05
CA ARG A 66 5.09 7.67 -10.57
C ARG A 66 5.18 7.92 -9.07
N THR A 67 4.58 9.02 -8.66
CA THR A 67 4.24 9.28 -7.27
C THR A 67 3.01 8.47 -6.90
N LEU A 68 3.08 7.76 -5.77
CA LEU A 68 1.96 7.01 -5.22
C LEU A 68 1.07 7.91 -4.36
N LEU A 69 -0.18 7.49 -4.14
CA LEU A 69 -1.09 8.14 -3.19
C LEU A 69 -0.71 7.91 -1.73
N ASN A 70 0.07 6.87 -1.46
CA ASN A 70 0.52 6.59 -0.11
C ASN A 70 1.40 7.73 0.41
N ASP A 71 1.07 8.26 1.58
CA ASP A 71 1.82 9.37 2.22
C ASP A 71 3.28 9.00 2.51
N VAL A 72 3.47 7.73 2.79
CA VAL A 72 4.76 7.07 2.97
C VAL A 72 4.77 5.78 2.17
N CYS A 73 5.90 5.07 2.14
CA CYS A 73 5.98 3.77 1.49
C CYS A 73 4.86 2.84 1.94
N PRO A 74 4.18 2.16 1.03
CA PRO A 74 3.27 1.09 1.40
C PRO A 74 4.01 -0.02 2.14
N VAL A 75 3.31 -0.70 3.04
CA VAL A 75 3.85 -1.86 3.76
C VAL A 75 4.07 -3.01 2.78
N ASN A 76 3.12 -3.21 1.88
CA ASN A 76 3.22 -4.18 0.80
C ASN A 76 2.69 -3.64 -0.53
N ALA A 77 3.18 -4.24 -1.61
CA ALA A 77 2.71 -3.97 -2.96
C ALA A 77 2.76 -5.25 -3.79
N ILE A 78 1.71 -5.48 -4.57
CA ILE A 78 1.61 -6.62 -5.49
C ILE A 78 1.32 -6.13 -6.90
N VAL A 79 1.80 -6.85 -7.90
CA VAL A 79 1.61 -6.54 -9.32
C VAL A 79 0.99 -7.74 -10.02
N ALA A 80 0.01 -7.49 -10.88
CA ALA A 80 -0.56 -8.52 -11.74
C ALA A 80 0.51 -9.10 -12.68
N ASN A 81 0.42 -10.40 -13.01
CA ASN A 81 1.41 -11.09 -13.86
C ASN A 81 1.52 -10.54 -15.27
N ASP A 82 0.50 -9.87 -15.76
CA ASP A 82 0.49 -9.17 -17.05
C ASP A 82 0.86 -7.68 -16.95
N GLY A 83 1.10 -7.18 -15.74
CA GLY A 83 1.39 -5.76 -15.48
C GLY A 83 0.17 -4.84 -15.57
N SER A 84 -1.03 -5.38 -15.73
CA SER A 84 -2.27 -4.60 -15.96
C SER A 84 -2.74 -3.80 -14.75
N SER A 85 -2.35 -4.20 -13.56
CA SER A 85 -2.71 -3.50 -12.33
C SER A 85 -1.71 -3.73 -11.20
N ILE A 86 -1.62 -2.75 -10.33
CA ILE A 86 -0.79 -2.77 -9.12
C ILE A 86 -1.69 -2.48 -7.93
N ALA A 87 -1.47 -3.15 -6.83
CA ALA A 87 -2.14 -2.85 -5.58
C ALA A 87 -1.11 -2.56 -4.48
N THR A 88 -1.37 -1.54 -3.67
CA THR A 88 -0.57 -1.22 -2.49
C THR A 88 -1.41 -1.32 -1.24
N PHE A 89 -0.77 -1.71 -0.15
CA PHE A 89 -1.42 -1.95 1.13
C PHE A 89 -0.73 -1.14 2.21
N ASP A 90 -1.55 -0.39 2.94
CA ASP A 90 -1.18 0.41 4.10
C ASP A 90 -0.14 1.51 3.83
N ASN A 91 0.19 2.19 4.89
CA ASN A 91 1.31 3.12 4.95
C ASN A 91 2.24 2.67 6.08
N TRP A 92 3.53 2.70 5.82
CA TRP A 92 4.54 2.47 6.84
C TRP A 92 4.31 3.42 8.02
N TYR A 93 4.17 2.95 9.22
CA TYR A 93 3.82 3.63 10.48
C TYR A 93 2.33 3.83 10.77
N SER A 94 1.41 3.44 9.87
CA SER A 94 -0.02 3.62 10.11
C SER A 94 -0.86 2.53 9.44
N THR A 95 -0.42 1.28 9.57
CA THR A 95 -1.14 0.10 9.04
C THR A 95 -2.59 0.11 9.51
N GLY A 96 -3.53 -0.04 8.59
CA GLY A 96 -4.96 -0.04 8.86
C GLY A 96 -5.59 1.34 9.10
N TYR A 97 -4.79 2.41 9.12
CA TYR A 97 -5.29 3.76 9.34
C TYR A 97 -5.10 4.66 8.12
N GLY A 98 -5.98 5.65 7.99
CA GLY A 98 -5.93 6.65 6.92
C GLY A 98 -6.77 6.29 5.71
N VAL A 99 -6.60 7.06 4.64
CA VAL A 99 -7.44 6.98 3.44
C VAL A 99 -6.89 6.07 2.35
N ASN A 100 -5.64 5.65 2.47
CA ASN A 100 -4.90 4.88 1.47
C ASN A 100 -4.46 3.51 2.03
N VAL A 101 -5.36 2.82 2.76
CA VAL A 101 -5.08 1.50 3.32
C VAL A 101 -4.98 0.44 2.21
N PHE A 102 -5.81 0.56 1.19
CA PHE A 102 -5.75 -0.26 -0.01
C PHE A 102 -5.93 0.64 -1.23
N VAL A 103 -4.94 0.66 -2.13
CA VAL A 103 -4.97 1.47 -3.35
C VAL A 103 -4.70 0.59 -4.56
N VAL A 104 -5.51 0.76 -5.59
CA VAL A 104 -5.34 0.08 -6.88
C VAL A 104 -4.92 1.08 -7.94
N TYR A 105 -3.87 0.74 -8.68
CA TYR A 105 -3.33 1.51 -9.80
C TYR A 105 -3.50 0.72 -11.10
N ASP A 106 -3.61 1.44 -12.22
CA ASP A 106 -3.61 0.86 -13.57
C ASP A 106 -2.18 0.55 -14.07
N GLU A 107 -2.10 0.03 -15.27
CA GLU A 107 -0.85 -0.32 -15.97
C GLU A 107 0.06 0.87 -16.24
N THR A 108 -0.45 2.09 -16.13
CA THR A 108 0.31 3.35 -16.30
C THR A 108 0.73 3.98 -14.97
N GLY A 109 0.34 3.36 -13.84
CA GLY A 109 0.62 3.85 -12.49
C GLY A 109 -0.33 4.95 -12.01
N ASN A 110 -1.47 5.16 -12.69
CA ASN A 110 -2.50 6.08 -12.21
C ASN A 110 -3.40 5.38 -11.20
N ALA A 111 -3.69 6.05 -10.08
CA ALA A 111 -4.60 5.51 -9.07
C ALA A 111 -6.03 5.43 -9.61
N LYS A 112 -6.62 4.26 -9.53
CA LYS A 112 -8.00 3.97 -9.94
C LYS A 112 -8.96 4.03 -8.78
N LYS A 113 -8.55 3.51 -7.64
CA LYS A 113 -9.40 3.44 -6.45
C LYS A 113 -8.54 3.38 -5.18
N THR A 114 -9.02 4.04 -4.14
CA THR A 114 -8.45 3.96 -2.79
C THR A 114 -9.55 3.61 -1.80
N TYR A 115 -9.16 2.97 -0.70
CA TYR A 115 -10.05 2.54 0.36
C TYR A 115 -9.44 2.78 1.73
N LYS A 116 -10.30 3.15 2.68
CA LYS A 116 -10.06 3.02 4.12
C LYS A 116 -10.34 1.59 4.56
N LEU A 117 -9.83 1.21 5.72
CA LEU A 117 -10.09 -0.13 6.25
C LEU A 117 -11.59 -0.38 6.52
N GLU A 118 -12.31 0.63 7.00
CA GLU A 118 -13.76 0.55 7.28
C GLU A 118 -14.60 0.19 6.06
N GLU A 119 -14.14 0.59 4.85
CA GLU A 119 -14.86 0.35 3.60
C GLU A 119 -14.67 -1.07 3.07
N ILE A 120 -13.59 -1.74 3.48
CA ILE A 120 -13.22 -3.06 2.96
C ILE A 120 -13.29 -4.17 4.00
N SER A 121 -13.30 -3.83 5.29
CA SER A 121 -13.26 -4.80 6.37
C SER A 121 -14.56 -5.63 6.46
N PRO A 122 -14.45 -6.97 6.57
CA PRO A 122 -15.58 -7.83 6.90
C PRO A 122 -15.86 -7.90 8.40
N PHE A 123 -15.01 -7.28 9.23
CA PHE A 123 -15.12 -7.28 10.69
C PHE A 123 -15.20 -5.85 11.24
N PRO A 124 -15.81 -5.66 12.42
CA PRO A 124 -15.65 -4.42 13.18
C PRO A 124 -14.16 -4.12 13.44
N LEU A 125 -13.76 -2.84 13.37
CA LEU A 125 -12.35 -2.48 13.52
C LEU A 125 -11.77 -2.85 14.90
N ASN A 126 -12.61 -2.89 15.93
CA ASN A 126 -12.21 -3.28 17.29
C ASN A 126 -11.89 -4.78 17.42
N ASP A 127 -12.18 -5.58 16.41
CA ASP A 127 -11.86 -7.01 16.41
C ASP A 127 -10.40 -7.27 15.98
N TYR A 128 -9.74 -6.27 15.39
CA TYR A 128 -8.35 -6.39 14.97
C TYR A 128 -7.37 -6.15 16.11
N MET A 129 -6.25 -6.86 16.08
CA MET A 129 -5.16 -6.61 17.02
C MET A 129 -4.62 -5.19 16.82
N MET A 130 -4.65 -4.39 17.87
CA MET A 130 -4.28 -2.98 17.85
C MET A 130 -2.94 -2.76 18.52
N SER A 131 -2.09 -1.96 17.90
CA SER A 131 -0.92 -1.36 18.52
C SER A 131 -1.07 0.17 18.58
N ILE A 132 -0.08 0.87 19.14
CA ILE A 132 -0.11 2.35 19.30
C ILE A 132 -0.34 3.08 17.95
N SER A 133 0.08 2.50 16.82
CA SER A 133 0.04 3.15 15.51
C SER A 133 -0.50 2.26 14.41
N SER A 134 -0.94 1.04 14.70
CA SER A 134 -1.30 0.05 13.67
C SER A 134 -2.44 -0.84 14.10
N LEU A 135 -3.33 -1.16 13.13
CA LEU A 135 -4.26 -2.27 13.18
C LEU A 135 -3.71 -3.40 12.31
N HIS A 136 -3.51 -4.56 12.89
CA HIS A 136 -3.10 -5.76 12.15
C HIS A 136 -4.34 -6.43 11.58
N TRP A 137 -4.72 -6.09 10.36
CA TRP A 137 -6.02 -6.45 9.77
C TRP A 137 -5.91 -7.55 8.72
N ASN A 138 -4.75 -7.72 8.08
CA ASN A 138 -4.53 -8.69 7.02
C ASN A 138 -3.39 -9.64 7.35
N ASN A 139 -3.48 -10.86 6.82
CA ASN A 139 -2.47 -11.89 6.94
C ASN A 139 -1.79 -12.22 5.60
N ALA A 140 -2.51 -12.04 4.49
CA ALA A 140 -1.98 -12.27 3.15
C ALA A 140 -2.78 -11.48 2.11
N GLU A 141 -2.08 -11.08 1.06
CA GLU A 141 -2.67 -10.52 -0.14
C GLU A 141 -1.90 -11.00 -1.37
N ARG A 142 -2.63 -11.45 -2.40
CA ARG A 142 -2.03 -11.93 -3.65
C ARG A 142 -2.97 -11.81 -4.83
N TYR A 143 -2.43 -11.68 -6.03
CA TYR A 143 -3.19 -11.93 -7.24
C TYR A 143 -3.44 -13.42 -7.38
N ILE A 144 -4.71 -13.81 -7.62
CA ILE A 144 -5.11 -15.19 -7.97
C ILE A 144 -5.29 -15.33 -9.47
N ASP A 145 -5.53 -14.22 -10.17
CA ASP A 145 -5.43 -14.07 -11.62
C ASP A 145 -5.11 -12.58 -11.94
N ASN A 146 -5.01 -12.24 -13.24
CA ASN A 146 -4.66 -10.88 -13.67
C ASN A 146 -5.73 -9.80 -13.35
N GLY A 147 -6.88 -10.19 -12.84
CA GLY A 147 -7.97 -9.27 -12.53
C GLY A 147 -8.52 -9.42 -11.12
N LYS A 148 -7.98 -10.34 -10.31
CA LYS A 148 -8.51 -10.64 -8.98
C LYS A 148 -7.43 -10.71 -7.93
N ILE A 149 -7.67 -10.02 -6.82
CA ILE A 149 -6.81 -10.02 -5.64
C ILE A 149 -7.54 -10.73 -4.51
N GLU A 150 -6.90 -11.75 -3.96
CA GLU A 150 -7.30 -12.38 -2.71
C GLU A 150 -6.71 -11.60 -1.55
N ILE A 151 -7.54 -11.25 -0.57
CA ILE A 151 -7.15 -10.58 0.67
C ILE A 151 -7.69 -11.38 1.84
N VAL A 152 -6.80 -11.83 2.73
CA VAL A 152 -7.13 -12.58 3.93
C VAL A 152 -7.15 -11.63 5.13
N PHE A 153 -8.34 -11.34 5.64
CA PHE A 153 -8.54 -10.55 6.86
C PHE A 153 -8.41 -11.46 8.08
N VAL A 154 -7.75 -10.97 9.13
CA VAL A 154 -7.54 -11.72 10.37
C VAL A 154 -7.78 -10.85 11.58
N THR A 155 -8.58 -11.34 12.54
CA THR A 155 -8.83 -10.67 13.82
C THR A 155 -7.83 -11.08 14.91
N GLU A 156 -7.79 -10.35 16.03
CA GLU A 156 -6.98 -10.69 17.21
C GLU A 156 -7.22 -12.12 17.70
N ASN A 157 -8.47 -12.61 17.61
CA ASN A 157 -8.86 -13.97 17.99
C ASN A 157 -8.65 -14.99 16.85
N ASN A 158 -7.84 -14.69 15.86
CA ASN A 158 -7.51 -15.55 14.71
C ASN A 158 -8.72 -15.98 13.85
N ARG A 159 -9.87 -15.26 13.92
CA ARG A 159 -10.94 -15.46 12.93
C ARG A 159 -10.45 -14.92 11.60
N GLN A 160 -10.67 -15.67 10.52
CA GLN A 160 -10.25 -15.28 9.19
C GLN A 160 -11.42 -15.24 8.22
N ILE A 161 -11.42 -14.24 7.35
CA ILE A 161 -12.29 -14.15 6.18
C ILE A 161 -11.44 -13.77 4.98
N THR A 162 -11.59 -14.53 3.91
CA THR A 162 -11.01 -14.21 2.62
C THR A 162 -12.02 -13.45 1.78
N ARG A 163 -11.60 -12.32 1.21
CA ARG A 163 -12.39 -11.57 0.23
C ARG A 163 -11.64 -11.46 -1.08
N ILE A 164 -12.38 -11.53 -2.18
CA ILE A 164 -11.85 -11.37 -3.54
C ILE A 164 -12.19 -9.98 -4.02
N TYR A 165 -11.17 -9.22 -4.39
CA TYR A 165 -11.31 -7.93 -5.02
C TYR A 165 -11.11 -8.05 -6.53
N ASN A 166 -12.04 -7.50 -7.32
CA ASN A 166 -11.96 -7.49 -8.78
C ASN A 166 -11.44 -6.14 -9.25
N THR A 167 -10.25 -6.11 -9.85
CA THR A 167 -9.59 -4.88 -10.31
C THR A 167 -10.24 -4.27 -11.56
N LYS A 168 -11.06 -5.01 -12.29
CA LYS A 168 -11.76 -4.51 -13.48
C LYS A 168 -12.98 -3.68 -13.12
N ASN A 169 -13.77 -4.15 -12.15
CA ASN A 169 -14.96 -3.43 -11.67
C ASN A 169 -14.67 -2.58 -10.42
N LEU A 170 -13.45 -2.63 -9.88
CA LEU A 170 -13.02 -1.88 -8.70
C LEU A 170 -13.91 -2.15 -7.48
N ALA A 171 -14.26 -3.42 -7.24
CA ALA A 171 -15.16 -3.84 -6.18
C ALA A 171 -14.83 -5.23 -5.65
N PHE A 172 -15.22 -5.49 -4.40
CA PHE A 172 -15.20 -6.84 -3.83
C PHE A 172 -16.32 -7.69 -4.41
N GLU A 173 -16.02 -8.95 -4.69
CA GLU A 173 -17.04 -9.95 -5.05
C GLU A 173 -17.96 -10.23 -3.85
N LYS A 174 -19.22 -10.55 -4.16
CA LYS A 174 -20.24 -10.85 -3.14
C LYS A 174 -20.08 -12.24 -2.57
#